data_d52472f55755b86a38d63c52763243cc
#
_entry.id   d52472f55755b86a38d63c52763243cc
#
_cell.length_a   1.000
_cell.length_b   1.000
_cell.length_c   1.000
_cell.angle_alpha   90.00
_cell.angle_beta   90.00
_cell.angle_gamma   90.00
#
_symmetry.space_group_name_H-M   'P 1'
#
loop_
_entity.id
_entity.type
_entity.pdbx_description
1 polymer ?
#
loop_
_entity_poly.entity_id
_entity_poly.type
_entity_poly.pdbx_seq_one_letter_code
_entity_poly.pdbx_strand_id
1 'polypeptide(L)'
;MNSFQKEVALIELVDELAHLPFVIGQTDCNMVALKVLKHLAGIDWYDRLYNRYKTYAGGARVAKKEAGYSNILHAFNELDCLEQISLEHATVGDIIVIREKHFSSCVIHLGQQVLMASHMTNKIELGHVDYDEIKAQVHKVYRVK
;
A
#
# COMPACT_ATOMS: atom_id res chain seq x y z
N MET A 1 5.87 -8.04 16.32
CA MET A 1 4.39 -8.10 16.33
C MET A 1 3.96 -9.49 15.90
N ASN A 2 3.11 -10.18 16.66
CA ASN A 2 2.59 -11.49 16.30
C ASN A 2 1.38 -11.39 15.34
N SER A 3 0.89 -12.52 14.83
CA SER A 3 -0.21 -12.54 13.86
C SER A 3 -1.48 -11.87 14.39
N PHE A 4 -1.81 -12.09 15.65
CA PHE A 4 -2.98 -11.49 16.28
C PHE A 4 -2.85 -9.96 16.34
N GLN A 5 -1.70 -9.48 16.75
CA GLN A 5 -1.42 -8.02 16.80
C GLN A 5 -1.49 -7.37 15.43
N LYS A 6 -0.98 -8.08 14.39
CA LYS A 6 -1.08 -7.61 13.01
C LYS A 6 -2.53 -7.52 12.55
N GLU A 7 -3.34 -8.52 12.84
CA GLU A 7 -4.76 -8.51 12.47
C GLU A 7 -5.51 -7.36 13.15
N VAL A 8 -5.29 -7.14 14.43
CA VAL A 8 -5.90 -6.02 15.16
C VAL A 8 -5.48 -4.68 14.55
N ALA A 9 -4.20 -4.50 14.27
CA ALA A 9 -3.69 -3.27 13.64
C ALA A 9 -4.31 -3.02 12.27
N LEU A 10 -4.50 -4.09 11.48
CA LEU A 10 -5.14 -3.99 10.16
C LEU A 10 -6.62 -3.65 10.25
N ILE A 11 -7.35 -4.24 11.19
CA ILE A 11 -8.77 -3.92 11.42
C ILE A 11 -8.91 -2.44 11.78
N GLU A 12 -8.09 -1.93 12.68
CA GLU A 12 -8.10 -0.52 13.06
C GLU A 12 -7.77 0.39 11.87
N LEU A 13 -6.80 -0.01 11.05
CA LEU A 13 -6.42 0.73 9.86
C LEU A 13 -7.54 0.76 8.82
N VAL A 14 -8.21 -0.37 8.58
CA VAL A 14 -9.34 -0.46 7.66
C VAL A 14 -10.50 0.42 8.14
N ASP A 15 -10.82 0.37 9.44
CA ASP A 15 -11.88 1.20 10.03
C ASP A 15 -11.57 2.70 9.86
N GLU A 16 -10.32 3.07 9.99
CA GLU A 16 -9.88 4.46 9.82
C GLU A 16 -9.93 4.93 8.36
N LEU A 17 -9.53 4.06 7.42
CA LEU A 17 -9.36 4.44 6.02
C LEU A 17 -10.57 4.19 5.13
N ALA A 18 -11.37 3.17 5.41
CA ALA A 18 -12.49 2.80 4.53
C ALA A 18 -13.46 3.96 4.35
N HIS A 19 -13.83 4.21 3.09
CA HIS A 19 -14.75 5.27 2.66
C HIS A 19 -14.22 6.70 2.78
N LEU A 20 -12.96 6.91 3.18
CA LEU A 20 -12.36 8.24 3.12
C LEU A 20 -12.26 8.70 1.65
N PRO A 21 -12.39 10.01 1.40
CA PRO A 21 -12.19 10.56 0.06
C PRO A 21 -10.79 10.26 -0.46
N PHE A 22 -10.68 10.01 -1.77
CA PHE A 22 -9.40 9.88 -2.44
C PHE A 22 -8.77 11.26 -2.60
N VAL A 23 -7.61 11.46 -2.00
CA VAL A 23 -6.85 12.71 -2.10
C VAL A 23 -5.38 12.37 -2.32
N ILE A 24 -4.81 12.82 -3.43
CA ILE A 24 -3.38 12.60 -3.72
C ILE A 24 -2.54 13.23 -2.60
N GLY A 25 -1.60 12.46 -2.07
CA GLY A 25 -0.75 12.86 -0.95
C GLY A 25 -1.32 12.55 0.44
N GLN A 26 -2.56 12.09 0.52
CA GLN A 26 -3.19 11.72 1.80
C GLN A 26 -3.72 10.30 1.79
N THR A 27 -4.53 9.95 0.81
CA THR A 27 -5.24 8.67 0.69
C THR A 27 -5.06 8.02 -0.68
N ASP A 28 -4.02 8.35 -1.40
CA ASP A 28 -3.67 7.61 -2.61
C ASP A 28 -3.13 6.21 -2.26
N CYS A 29 -3.02 5.35 -3.27
CA CYS A 29 -2.66 3.95 -3.03
C CYS A 29 -1.28 3.77 -2.38
N ASN A 30 -0.32 4.63 -2.71
CA ASN A 30 1.00 4.57 -2.09
C ASN A 30 0.94 5.01 -0.62
N MET A 31 0.16 6.05 -0.31
CA MET A 31 -0.02 6.48 1.08
C MET A 31 -0.72 5.41 1.93
N VAL A 32 -1.67 4.67 1.36
CA VAL A 32 -2.29 3.53 2.05
C VAL A 32 -1.25 2.46 2.38
N ALA A 33 -0.40 2.10 1.43
CA ALA A 33 0.68 1.15 1.67
C ALA A 33 1.67 1.63 2.73
N LEU A 34 2.05 2.91 2.69
CA LEU A 34 2.94 3.50 3.70
C LEU A 34 2.31 3.50 5.09
N LYS A 35 0.99 3.66 5.17
CA LYS A 35 0.28 3.58 6.45
C LYS A 35 0.31 2.17 7.02
N VAL A 36 0.19 1.15 6.18
CA VAL A 36 0.39 -0.25 6.59
C VAL A 36 1.80 -0.45 7.17
N LEU A 37 2.81 0.04 6.48
CA LEU A 37 4.20 -0.04 6.96
C LEU A 37 4.38 0.67 8.30
N LYS A 38 3.76 1.81 8.49
CA LYS A 38 3.78 2.51 9.77
C LYS A 38 3.18 1.66 10.90
N HIS A 39 2.00 1.09 10.66
CA HIS A 39 1.27 0.35 11.69
C HIS A 39 1.89 -1.03 11.98
N LEU A 40 2.41 -1.71 10.97
CA LEU A 40 2.92 -3.07 11.12
C LEU A 40 4.43 -3.15 11.37
N ALA A 41 5.20 -2.15 10.92
CA ALA A 41 6.66 -2.20 10.96
C ALA A 41 7.31 -0.96 11.58
N GLY A 42 6.54 0.06 11.94
CA GLY A 42 7.09 1.28 12.53
C GLY A 42 7.88 2.15 11.57
N ILE A 43 7.70 1.99 10.25
CA ILE A 43 8.35 2.82 9.24
C ILE A 43 7.66 4.19 9.19
N ASP A 44 8.43 5.27 9.31
CA ASP A 44 7.89 6.63 9.44
C ASP A 44 7.66 7.38 8.13
N TRP A 45 7.74 6.68 6.99
CA TRP A 45 7.59 7.32 5.68
C TRP A 45 6.21 7.93 5.47
N TYR A 46 5.15 7.31 6.01
CA TYR A 46 3.81 7.89 5.95
C TYR A 46 3.79 9.30 6.56
N ASP A 47 4.37 9.47 7.75
CA ASP A 47 4.38 10.76 8.43
C ASP A 47 5.23 11.79 7.70
N ARG A 48 6.32 11.35 7.05
CA ARG A 48 7.21 12.23 6.30
C ARG A 48 6.60 12.73 5.00
N LEU A 49 5.72 11.93 4.36
CA LEU A 49 5.14 12.25 3.06
C LEU A 49 3.72 12.81 3.13
N TYR A 50 3.01 12.59 4.22
CA TYR A 50 1.59 12.96 4.35
C TYR A 50 1.38 14.45 4.06
N ASN A 51 0.45 14.72 3.14
CA ASN A 51 0.04 16.06 2.73
C ASN A 51 1.18 16.95 2.18
N ARG A 52 2.25 16.33 1.68
CA ARG A 52 3.43 17.03 1.17
C ARG A 52 3.49 17.11 -0.35
N TYR A 53 2.56 16.48 -1.03
CA TYR A 53 2.47 16.54 -2.49
C TYR A 53 1.03 16.51 -2.94
N LYS A 54 0.77 17.00 -4.16
CA LYS A 54 -0.57 17.05 -4.76
C LYS A 54 -0.62 16.42 -6.14
N THR A 55 0.51 15.96 -6.65
CA THR A 55 0.63 15.24 -7.93
C THR A 55 1.54 14.04 -7.76
N TYR A 56 1.40 13.04 -8.61
CA TYR A 56 2.28 11.86 -8.53
C TYR A 56 3.74 12.21 -8.80
N ALA A 57 4.01 13.12 -9.75
CA ALA A 57 5.37 13.60 -10.00
C ALA A 57 5.95 14.33 -8.79
N GLY A 58 5.15 15.17 -8.13
CA GLY A 58 5.53 15.81 -6.87
C GLY A 58 5.78 14.81 -5.77
N GLY A 59 4.98 13.75 -5.70
CA GLY A 59 5.15 12.66 -4.75
C GLY A 59 6.49 11.95 -4.89
N ALA A 60 6.91 11.66 -6.10
CA ALA A 60 8.21 11.04 -6.36
C ALA A 60 9.37 11.94 -5.88
N ARG A 61 9.27 13.25 -6.11
CA ARG A 61 10.28 14.20 -5.62
C ARG A 61 10.34 14.28 -4.10
N VAL A 62 9.19 14.32 -3.45
CA VAL A 62 9.11 14.37 -1.98
C VAL A 62 9.63 13.06 -1.38
N ALA A 63 9.27 11.92 -1.94
CA ALA A 63 9.76 10.62 -1.48
C ALA A 63 11.29 10.53 -1.55
N LYS A 64 11.88 11.02 -2.63
CA LYS A 64 13.34 11.04 -2.75
C LYS A 64 13.99 11.94 -1.70
N LYS A 65 13.42 13.10 -1.46
CA LYS A 65 13.93 14.06 -0.47
C LYS A 65 13.76 13.56 0.97
N GLU A 66 12.58 13.06 1.33
CA GLU A 66 12.23 12.75 2.70
C GLU A 66 12.52 11.29 3.11
N ALA A 67 12.50 10.36 2.16
CA ALA A 67 12.67 8.93 2.42
C ALA A 67 13.77 8.26 1.61
N GLY A 68 14.35 8.96 0.62
CA GLY A 68 15.51 8.49 -0.13
C GLY A 68 15.18 7.52 -1.27
N TYR A 69 13.93 7.37 -1.68
CA TYR A 69 13.56 6.48 -2.77
C TYR A 69 12.81 7.23 -3.89
N SER A 70 12.93 6.73 -5.12
CA SER A 70 12.28 7.32 -6.29
C SER A 70 11.08 6.51 -6.79
N ASN A 71 10.95 5.24 -6.41
CA ASN A 71 9.77 4.42 -6.68
C ASN A 71 9.56 3.40 -5.57
N ILE A 72 8.30 2.98 -5.41
CA ILE A 72 7.87 2.14 -4.29
C ILE A 72 8.49 0.73 -4.34
N LEU A 73 8.67 0.16 -5.52
CA LEU A 73 9.26 -1.16 -5.68
C LEU A 73 10.71 -1.19 -5.21
N HIS A 74 11.48 -0.19 -5.61
CA HIS A 74 12.86 -0.06 -5.19
C HIS A 74 12.96 0.09 -3.67
N ALA A 75 12.09 0.94 -3.11
CA ALA A 75 12.02 1.14 -1.67
C ALA A 75 11.69 -0.15 -0.92
N PHE A 76 10.69 -0.89 -1.37
CA PHE A 76 10.26 -2.12 -0.71
C PHE A 76 11.31 -3.24 -0.79
N ASN A 77 12.03 -3.33 -1.91
CA ASN A 77 13.11 -4.32 -2.06
C ASN A 77 14.27 -4.10 -1.08
N GLU A 78 14.48 -2.87 -0.63
CA GLU A 78 15.57 -2.53 0.28
C GLU A 78 15.17 -2.56 1.76
N LEU A 79 13.89 -2.70 2.07
CA LEU A 79 13.43 -2.77 3.46
C LEU A 79 13.62 -4.17 4.04
N ASP A 80 14.44 -4.29 5.07
CA ASP A 80 14.69 -5.56 5.76
C ASP A 80 13.45 -6.13 6.45
N CYS A 81 12.49 -5.27 6.78
CA CYS A 81 11.24 -5.70 7.42
C CYS A 81 10.24 -6.32 6.44
N LEU A 82 10.52 -6.29 5.14
CA LEU A 82 9.66 -6.87 4.11
C LEU A 82 10.31 -8.11 3.49
N GLU A 83 9.48 -9.11 3.21
CA GLU A 83 9.87 -10.23 2.36
C GLU A 83 8.96 -10.32 1.15
N GLN A 84 9.53 -10.68 0.01
CA GLN A 84 8.75 -10.92 -1.19
C GLN A 84 8.16 -12.33 -1.15
N ILE A 85 6.86 -12.44 -1.46
CA ILE A 85 6.15 -13.71 -1.53
C ILE A 85 5.44 -13.83 -2.86
N SER A 86 4.96 -15.03 -3.18
CA SER A 86 4.11 -15.23 -4.36
C SER A 86 2.67 -14.81 -4.07
N LEU A 87 1.94 -14.38 -5.10
CA LEU A 87 0.53 -14.02 -4.97
C LEU A 87 -0.31 -15.18 -4.43
N GLU A 88 0.01 -16.41 -4.79
CA GLU A 88 -0.70 -17.61 -4.34
C GLU A 88 -0.64 -17.80 -2.83
N HIS A 89 0.40 -17.29 -2.19
CA HIS A 89 0.59 -17.36 -0.75
C HIS A 89 0.19 -16.08 0.00
N ALA A 90 -0.38 -15.10 -0.72
CA ALA A 90 -0.79 -13.85 -0.10
C ALA A 90 -1.87 -14.06 0.96
N THR A 91 -1.71 -13.37 2.07
CA THR A 91 -2.62 -13.40 3.21
C THR A 91 -2.92 -11.98 3.69
N VAL A 92 -3.74 -11.89 4.72
CA VAL A 92 -4.18 -10.61 5.28
C VAL A 92 -2.98 -9.75 5.69
N GLY A 93 -2.94 -8.53 5.18
CA GLY A 93 -1.89 -7.55 5.45
C GLY A 93 -0.78 -7.48 4.41
N ASP A 94 -0.75 -8.39 3.46
CA ASP A 94 0.25 -8.36 2.40
C ASP A 94 -0.03 -7.22 1.43
N ILE A 95 1.04 -6.59 0.95
CA ILE A 95 0.96 -5.46 0.02
C ILE A 95 1.19 -5.98 -1.39
N ILE A 96 0.18 -5.84 -2.25
CA ILE A 96 0.25 -6.24 -3.66
C ILE A 96 0.59 -5.01 -4.47
N VAL A 97 1.73 -5.03 -5.16
CA VAL A 97 2.14 -3.97 -6.08
C VAL A 97 1.70 -4.35 -7.48
N ILE A 98 0.88 -3.49 -8.08
CA ILE A 98 0.29 -3.68 -9.40
C ILE A 98 0.99 -2.76 -10.39
N ARG A 99 1.31 -3.30 -11.57
CA ARG A 99 1.91 -2.50 -12.64
C ARG A 99 0.83 -1.75 -13.40
N GLU A 100 0.92 -0.42 -13.37
CA GLU A 100 0.13 0.46 -14.21
C GLU A 100 0.96 0.93 -15.41
N LYS A 101 0.33 1.64 -16.35
CA LYS A 101 0.99 2.07 -17.59
C LYS A 101 2.20 2.99 -17.32
N HIS A 102 2.08 3.90 -16.37
CA HIS A 102 3.11 4.91 -16.09
C HIS A 102 3.60 4.94 -14.64
N PHE A 103 3.02 4.12 -13.76
CA PHE A 103 3.35 4.08 -12.35
C PHE A 103 2.97 2.72 -11.77
N SER A 104 3.39 2.49 -10.55
CA SER A 104 2.96 1.32 -9.78
C SER A 104 1.95 1.73 -8.73
N SER A 105 0.89 0.96 -8.56
CA SER A 105 -0.10 1.15 -7.51
C SER A 105 -0.06 0.00 -6.52
N CYS A 106 -0.59 0.24 -5.32
CA CYS A 106 -0.62 -0.74 -4.25
C CYS A 106 -2.05 -1.04 -3.83
N VAL A 107 -2.32 -2.30 -3.55
CA VAL A 107 -3.54 -2.71 -2.85
C VAL A 107 -3.16 -3.59 -1.66
N ILE A 108 -3.97 -3.60 -0.63
CA ILE A 108 -3.71 -4.37 0.58
C ILE A 108 -4.60 -5.61 0.59
N HIS A 109 -4.01 -6.76 0.70
CA HIS A 109 -4.72 -8.04 0.76
C HIS A 109 -5.41 -8.20 2.12
N LEU A 110 -6.71 -8.48 2.11
CA LEU A 110 -7.52 -8.67 3.32
C LEU A 110 -8.25 -10.03 3.31
N GLY A 111 -7.65 -11.04 2.72
CA GLY A 111 -8.27 -12.35 2.54
C GLY A 111 -9.07 -12.41 1.26
N GLN A 112 -10.41 -12.34 1.35
CA GLN A 112 -11.28 -12.35 0.17
C GLN A 112 -11.49 -10.98 -0.47
N GLN A 113 -11.03 -9.92 0.19
CA GLN A 113 -11.16 -8.54 -0.26
C GLN A 113 -9.78 -7.88 -0.32
N VAL A 114 -9.72 -6.74 -1.00
CA VAL A 114 -8.55 -5.85 -0.98
C VAL A 114 -8.99 -4.45 -0.57
N LEU A 115 -8.11 -3.75 0.13
CA LEU A 115 -8.27 -2.32 0.39
C LEU A 115 -7.56 -1.55 -0.72
N MET A 116 -8.28 -0.67 -1.40
CA MET A 116 -7.76 0.06 -2.56
C MET A 116 -8.22 1.52 -2.54
N ALA A 117 -7.38 2.41 -3.06
CA ALA A 117 -7.76 3.78 -3.36
C ALA A 117 -8.29 3.82 -4.80
N SER A 118 -9.57 4.19 -4.98
CA SER A 118 -10.23 4.12 -6.27
C SER A 118 -10.42 5.50 -6.89
N HIS A 119 -9.89 5.69 -8.11
CA HIS A 119 -10.17 6.88 -8.92
C HIS A 119 -11.61 6.90 -9.43
N MET A 120 -12.22 5.72 -9.64
CA MET A 120 -13.56 5.63 -10.22
C MET A 120 -14.64 6.09 -9.25
N THR A 121 -14.48 5.79 -7.97
CA THR A 121 -15.43 6.15 -6.92
C THR A 121 -14.96 7.31 -6.05
N ASN A 122 -13.74 7.77 -6.26
CA ASN A 122 -13.12 8.88 -5.52
C ASN A 122 -13.01 8.63 -4.02
N LYS A 123 -12.82 7.38 -3.61
CA LYS A 123 -12.66 7.03 -2.19
C LYS A 123 -11.84 5.76 -2.01
N ILE A 124 -11.44 5.50 -0.77
CA ILE A 124 -10.86 4.22 -0.38
C ILE A 124 -11.98 3.20 -0.23
N GLU A 125 -11.82 2.07 -0.88
CA GLU A 125 -12.84 1.02 -0.93
C GLU A 125 -12.30 -0.34 -0.56
N LEU A 126 -13.22 -1.20 -0.10
CA LEU A 126 -13.03 -2.64 -0.03
C LEU A 126 -13.55 -3.24 -1.34
N GLY A 127 -12.67 -3.85 -2.12
CA GLY A 127 -13.02 -4.52 -3.36
C GLY A 127 -12.88 -6.02 -3.24
N HIS A 128 -13.57 -6.76 -4.11
CA HIS A 128 -13.34 -8.20 -4.24
C HIS A 128 -12.08 -8.46 -5.07
N VAL A 129 -11.36 -9.52 -4.70
CA VAL A 129 -10.18 -9.95 -5.45
C VAL A 129 -10.66 -10.76 -6.67
N ASP A 130 -10.51 -10.19 -7.87
CA ASP A 130 -10.51 -10.97 -9.09
C ASP A 130 -9.07 -11.44 -9.34
N TYR A 131 -8.79 -12.68 -8.92
CA TYR A 131 -7.44 -13.21 -9.01
C TYR A 131 -6.92 -13.30 -10.45
N ASP A 132 -7.78 -13.55 -11.41
CA ASP A 132 -7.35 -13.64 -12.80
C ASP A 132 -6.91 -12.29 -13.34
N GLU A 133 -7.66 -11.23 -13.04
CA GLU A 133 -7.33 -9.87 -13.42
C GLU A 133 -6.10 -9.36 -12.69
N ILE A 134 -6.05 -9.55 -11.37
CA ILE A 134 -4.91 -9.13 -10.55
C ILE A 134 -3.65 -9.89 -10.96
N LYS A 135 -3.75 -11.21 -11.17
CA LYS A 135 -2.61 -12.05 -11.57
C LYS A 135 -1.96 -11.55 -12.87
N ALA A 136 -2.75 -11.04 -13.82
CA ALA A 136 -2.23 -10.49 -15.05
C ALA A 136 -1.46 -9.18 -14.87
N GLN A 137 -1.70 -8.45 -13.78
CA GLN A 137 -1.17 -7.11 -13.51
C GLN A 137 -0.21 -7.06 -12.33
N VAL A 138 -0.16 -8.10 -11.49
CA VAL A 138 0.71 -8.12 -10.32
C VAL A 138 2.16 -8.07 -10.74
N HIS A 139 2.89 -7.16 -10.12
CA HIS A 139 4.33 -7.06 -10.28
C HIS A 139 5.06 -7.80 -9.16
N LYS A 140 4.73 -7.49 -7.91
CA LYS A 140 5.31 -8.13 -6.73
C LYS A 140 4.34 -8.07 -5.54
N VAL A 141 4.53 -8.99 -4.60
CA VAL A 141 3.78 -9.03 -3.34
C VAL A 141 4.78 -9.03 -2.18
N TYR A 142 4.52 -8.22 -1.18
CA TYR A 142 5.40 -8.07 -0.01
C TYR A 142 4.64 -8.34 1.28
N ARG A 143 5.33 -9.00 2.21
CA ARG A 143 4.84 -9.29 3.55
C ARG A 143 5.71 -8.61 4.59
N VAL A 144 5.09 -7.97 5.56
CA VAL A 144 5.80 -7.48 6.75
C VAL A 144 6.15 -8.69 7.63
N LYS A 145 7.45 -8.84 7.89
CA LYS A 145 7.96 -9.93 8.73
C LYS A 145 7.49 -9.84 10.18
#